data_429348d90927bc2fb21f1085e4ae5c34
#
_entry.id   429348d90927bc2fb21f1085e4ae5c34
#
_cell.length_a   1.000
_cell.length_b   1.000
_cell.length_c   1.000
_cell.angle_alpha   90.00
_cell.angle_beta   90.00
_cell.angle_gamma   90.00
#
_symmetry.space_group_name_H-M   'P 1'
#
loop_
_entity.id
_entity.type
_entity.pdbx_description
1 polymer ?
#
loop_
_entity_poly.entity_id
_entity_poly.type
_entity_poly.pdbx_seq_one_letter_code
_entity_poly.pdbx_strand_id
1 'polypeptide(L)'
;YGQSNFNKTEIKSIMKRVADWQIANPATGAEHDDLNWTYAALYMGMIDWAELTEKEDGDNQYYNWLLKIGRRNAWQMGKYMYHADFIAVGQVFLEMYQKYNDRNMMLPTLARTEFVINHPSASTLELDYRNMASLERWSWCDALFMAPPVYAKMYMLTNDWKYIEFMNREYKATYDYLFDKEEELFYRDHRYFKQKEANGKKVFWGRGNGWVLGGLCEILQTLPRNNMHRQFYQDLFITLSNRIVRLQGKDGYWHASLLDPDSYPSPETSATGFIVYALAYGVNEGLLDKTAMMPAIEKGWKALVKAVEKDGKLGYVCLLYTSPSPRDPKTS
;
A
#
# COMPACT_ATOMS: atom_id res chain seq x y z
N TYR A 1 -26.59 -20.33 3.50
CA TYR A 1 -25.63 -19.92 2.45
C TYR A 1 -26.13 -18.59 1.88
N GLY A 2 -25.67 -17.45 2.45
CA GLY A 2 -25.97 -16.14 1.89
C GLY A 2 -25.23 -16.01 0.57
N GLN A 3 -25.96 -15.79 -0.53
CA GLN A 3 -25.34 -15.36 -1.78
C GLN A 3 -24.60 -14.05 -1.51
N SER A 4 -23.33 -13.96 -1.94
CA SER A 4 -22.59 -12.73 -1.91
C SER A 4 -23.35 -11.70 -2.74
N ASN A 5 -23.63 -10.53 -2.15
CA ASN A 5 -24.34 -9.43 -2.83
C ASN A 5 -23.45 -8.70 -3.86
N PHE A 6 -22.31 -9.28 -4.26
CA PHE A 6 -21.40 -8.71 -5.23
C PHE A 6 -21.81 -9.08 -6.67
N ASN A 7 -22.05 -8.05 -7.45
CA ASN A 7 -22.23 -8.18 -8.89
C ASN A 7 -20.90 -7.83 -9.60
N LYS A 8 -20.27 -8.80 -10.24
CA LYS A 8 -18.98 -8.63 -10.93
C LYS A 8 -19.02 -7.51 -11.98
N THR A 9 -20.10 -7.43 -12.76
CA THR A 9 -20.25 -6.40 -13.80
C THR A 9 -20.36 -5.01 -13.21
N GLU A 10 -21.09 -4.85 -12.12
CA GLU A 10 -21.23 -3.58 -11.42
C GLU A 10 -19.89 -3.13 -10.80
N ILE A 11 -19.18 -4.04 -10.10
CA ILE A 11 -17.86 -3.78 -9.54
C ILE A 11 -16.91 -3.31 -10.65
N LYS A 12 -16.84 -4.06 -11.75
CA LYS A 12 -15.98 -3.74 -12.90
C LYS A 12 -16.32 -2.37 -13.52
N SER A 13 -17.60 -2.05 -13.63
CA SER A 13 -18.07 -0.75 -14.13
C SER A 13 -17.61 0.42 -13.24
N ILE A 14 -17.69 0.26 -11.92
CA ILE A 14 -17.25 1.29 -10.97
C ILE A 14 -15.72 1.45 -11.02
N MET A 15 -14.97 0.34 -11.01
CA MET A 15 -13.51 0.36 -11.11
C MET A 15 -13.04 1.04 -12.40
N LYS A 16 -13.72 0.73 -13.54
CA LYS A 16 -13.42 1.37 -14.81
C LYS A 16 -13.60 2.89 -14.75
N ARG A 17 -14.73 3.37 -14.19
CA ARG A 17 -14.98 4.81 -14.08
C ARG A 17 -13.89 5.52 -13.25
N VAL A 18 -13.46 4.90 -12.13
CA VAL A 18 -12.40 5.46 -11.29
C VAL A 18 -11.07 5.48 -12.04
N ALA A 19 -10.71 4.40 -12.72
CA ALA A 19 -9.48 4.31 -13.50
C ALA A 19 -9.47 5.32 -14.66
N ASP A 20 -10.55 5.44 -15.41
CA ASP A 20 -10.68 6.38 -16.52
C ASP A 20 -10.60 7.83 -16.04
N TRP A 21 -11.26 8.14 -14.92
CA TRP A 21 -11.18 9.47 -14.31
C TRP A 21 -9.73 9.82 -13.94
N GLN A 22 -9.01 8.89 -13.33
CA GLN A 22 -7.64 9.11 -12.89
C GLN A 22 -6.68 9.37 -14.06
N ILE A 23 -6.85 8.66 -15.18
CA ILE A 23 -6.06 8.89 -16.39
C ILE A 23 -6.39 10.24 -17.02
N ALA A 24 -7.66 10.64 -17.03
CA ALA A 24 -8.12 11.88 -17.61
C ALA A 24 -7.77 13.11 -16.77
N ASN A 25 -7.54 12.94 -15.47
CA ASN A 25 -7.30 14.01 -14.51
C ASN A 25 -5.97 13.81 -13.76
N PRO A 26 -4.82 13.88 -14.46
CA PRO A 26 -3.53 13.77 -13.79
C PRO A 26 -3.34 14.95 -12.83
N ALA A 27 -2.84 14.67 -11.63
CA ALA A 27 -2.49 15.72 -10.69
C ALA A 27 -1.34 16.57 -11.28
N THR A 28 -1.38 17.87 -11.01
CA THR A 28 -0.40 18.84 -11.52
C THR A 28 0.37 19.47 -10.37
N GLY A 29 1.67 19.72 -10.58
CA GLY A 29 2.54 20.37 -9.60
C GLY A 29 3.79 19.55 -9.27
N ALA A 30 4.79 20.20 -8.68
CA ALA A 30 6.09 19.59 -8.36
C ALA A 30 6.01 18.47 -7.29
N GLU A 31 4.93 18.46 -6.50
CA GLU A 31 4.69 17.43 -5.49
C GLU A 31 4.06 16.15 -6.06
N HIS A 32 3.74 16.17 -7.36
CA HIS A 32 3.06 15.09 -8.06
C HIS A 32 3.82 14.68 -9.32
N ASP A 33 5.16 14.51 -9.21
CA ASP A 33 5.91 13.92 -10.30
C ASP A 33 5.60 12.42 -10.46
N ASP A 34 5.83 11.89 -11.64
CA ASP A 34 5.54 10.50 -12.00
C ASP A 34 6.19 9.46 -11.08
N LEU A 35 7.28 9.81 -10.42
CA LEU A 35 8.07 8.91 -9.59
C LEU A 35 7.77 9.07 -8.10
N ASN A 36 6.79 9.91 -7.76
CA ASN A 36 6.35 10.08 -6.39
C ASN A 36 5.63 8.83 -5.88
N TRP A 37 5.75 8.54 -4.59
CA TRP A 37 5.13 7.37 -3.96
C TRP A 37 3.59 7.32 -4.11
N THR A 38 2.91 8.47 -4.19
CA THR A 38 1.47 8.53 -4.42
C THR A 38 1.08 7.94 -5.77
N TYR A 39 1.89 8.25 -6.79
CA TYR A 39 1.73 7.65 -8.11
C TYR A 39 2.17 6.19 -8.14
N ALA A 40 3.19 5.80 -7.38
CA ALA A 40 3.56 4.38 -7.28
C ALA A 40 2.40 3.52 -6.79
N ALA A 41 1.69 3.98 -5.75
CA ALA A 41 0.49 3.31 -5.24
C ALA A 41 -0.63 3.24 -6.29
N LEU A 42 -0.86 4.34 -7.03
CA LEU A 42 -1.81 4.36 -8.13
C LEU A 42 -1.42 3.36 -9.22
N TYR A 43 -0.15 3.33 -9.62
CA TYR A 43 0.31 2.46 -10.69
C TYR A 43 0.19 0.98 -10.33
N MET A 44 0.36 0.61 -9.07
CA MET A 44 0.12 -0.77 -8.60
C MET A 44 -1.34 -1.16 -8.80
N GLY A 45 -2.30 -0.34 -8.40
CA GLY A 45 -3.71 -0.61 -8.68
C GLY A 45 -4.05 -0.58 -10.18
N MET A 46 -3.38 0.29 -10.95
CA MET A 46 -3.61 0.39 -12.39
C MET A 46 -3.01 -0.78 -13.18
N ILE A 47 -1.92 -1.41 -12.72
CA ILE A 47 -1.36 -2.57 -13.41
C ILE A 47 -2.25 -3.81 -13.20
N ASP A 48 -2.80 -4.01 -12.00
CA ASP A 48 -3.78 -5.07 -11.74
C ASP A 48 -5.04 -4.87 -12.59
N TRP A 49 -5.50 -3.61 -12.70
CA TRP A 49 -6.62 -3.25 -13.56
C TRP A 49 -6.32 -3.48 -15.04
N ALA A 50 -5.10 -3.16 -15.49
CA ALA A 50 -4.65 -3.37 -16.86
C ALA A 50 -4.62 -4.87 -17.21
N GLU A 51 -4.14 -5.72 -16.30
CA GLU A 51 -4.12 -7.17 -16.48
C GLU A 51 -5.55 -7.73 -16.62
N LEU A 52 -6.45 -7.29 -15.73
CA LEU A 52 -7.84 -7.72 -15.75
C LEU A 52 -8.54 -7.35 -17.08
N THR A 53 -8.38 -6.09 -17.53
CA THR A 53 -9.06 -5.59 -18.72
C THR A 53 -8.44 -6.14 -20.01
N GLU A 54 -7.14 -6.32 -20.08
CA GLU A 54 -6.50 -7.02 -21.19
C GLU A 54 -7.03 -8.45 -21.32
N LYS A 55 -7.08 -9.17 -20.21
CA LYS A 55 -7.50 -10.57 -20.17
C LYS A 55 -8.98 -10.77 -20.51
N GLU A 56 -9.86 -9.90 -19.99
CA GLU A 56 -11.31 -10.08 -20.13
C GLU A 56 -11.89 -9.36 -21.33
N ASP A 57 -11.33 -8.20 -21.72
CA ASP A 57 -11.90 -7.30 -22.74
C ASP A 57 -10.97 -7.10 -23.95
N GLY A 58 -9.70 -7.55 -23.87
CA GLY A 58 -8.69 -7.24 -24.88
C GLY A 58 -8.24 -5.76 -24.86
N ASP A 59 -8.50 -5.05 -23.76
CA ASP A 59 -8.24 -3.60 -23.64
C ASP A 59 -6.83 -3.36 -23.09
N ASN A 60 -5.95 -2.80 -23.91
CA ASN A 60 -4.57 -2.50 -23.59
C ASN A 60 -4.31 -1.04 -23.22
N GLN A 61 -5.37 -0.20 -23.08
CA GLN A 61 -5.17 1.24 -22.87
C GLN A 61 -4.41 1.56 -21.58
N TYR A 62 -4.65 0.80 -20.50
CA TYR A 62 -4.02 1.01 -19.20
C TYR A 62 -2.56 0.59 -19.20
N TYR A 63 -2.22 -0.54 -19.84
CA TYR A 63 -0.82 -0.90 -20.08
C TYR A 63 -0.09 0.14 -20.94
N ASN A 64 -0.73 0.63 -21.99
CA ASN A 64 -0.15 1.68 -22.83
C ASN A 64 0.08 2.99 -22.07
N TRP A 65 -0.80 3.30 -21.11
CA TRP A 65 -0.62 4.45 -20.23
C TRP A 65 0.61 4.26 -19.32
N LEU A 66 0.76 3.11 -18.66
CA LEU A 66 1.92 2.75 -17.83
C LEU A 66 3.23 2.75 -18.65
N LEU A 67 3.21 2.21 -19.88
CA LEU A 67 4.35 2.22 -20.80
C LEU A 67 4.82 3.64 -21.11
N LYS A 68 3.89 4.59 -21.35
CA LYS A 68 4.23 5.99 -21.59
C LYS A 68 4.94 6.60 -20.38
N ILE A 69 4.47 6.31 -19.17
CA ILE A 69 5.09 6.79 -17.92
C ILE A 69 6.50 6.23 -17.78
N GLY A 70 6.66 4.92 -17.88
CA GLY A 70 7.96 4.28 -17.75
C GLY A 70 8.98 4.80 -18.77
N ARG A 71 8.57 4.90 -20.04
CA ARG A 71 9.45 5.38 -21.13
C ARG A 71 9.89 6.83 -20.96
N ARG A 72 8.97 7.74 -20.60
CA ARG A 72 9.34 9.18 -20.43
C ARG A 72 10.27 9.40 -19.24
N ASN A 73 10.25 8.50 -18.25
CA ASN A 73 11.13 8.53 -17.09
C ASN A 73 12.33 7.58 -17.22
N ALA A 74 12.54 6.97 -18.40
CA ALA A 74 13.60 5.99 -18.64
C ALA A 74 13.64 4.89 -17.56
N TRP A 75 12.49 4.52 -17.00
CA TRP A 75 12.30 3.53 -15.95
C TRP A 75 13.07 3.82 -14.65
N GLN A 76 13.48 5.09 -14.47
CA GLN A 76 14.18 5.53 -13.27
C GLN A 76 13.24 5.63 -12.08
N MET A 77 13.82 5.58 -10.90
CA MET A 77 13.13 5.81 -9.64
C MET A 77 13.43 7.23 -9.11
N GLY A 78 12.74 7.64 -8.05
CA GLY A 78 12.95 8.95 -7.44
C GLY A 78 14.39 9.18 -6.97
N LYS A 79 14.73 10.43 -6.66
CA LYS A 79 16.11 10.93 -6.52
C LYS A 79 16.90 10.42 -5.31
N TYR A 80 16.22 10.03 -4.21
CA TYR A 80 16.91 9.63 -2.97
C TYR A 80 17.16 8.11 -2.94
N MET A 81 18.42 7.73 -2.87
CA MET A 81 18.90 6.36 -3.05
C MET A 81 18.26 5.36 -2.09
N TYR A 82 18.22 5.68 -0.79
CA TYR A 82 17.77 4.76 0.25
C TYR A 82 16.29 4.89 0.61
N HIS A 83 15.67 6.03 0.30
CA HIS A 83 14.34 6.36 0.78
C HIS A 83 13.27 5.45 0.17
N ALA A 84 12.47 4.81 1.01
CA ALA A 84 11.45 3.85 0.59
C ALA A 84 10.45 4.42 -0.42
N ASP A 85 9.99 5.64 -0.24
CA ASP A 85 9.02 6.28 -1.15
C ASP A 85 9.57 6.45 -2.58
N PHE A 86 10.88 6.62 -2.70
CA PHE A 86 11.54 6.84 -3.99
C PHE A 86 11.94 5.57 -4.74
N ILE A 87 11.80 4.39 -4.12
CA ILE A 87 11.93 3.10 -4.80
C ILE A 87 10.57 2.49 -5.16
N ALA A 88 9.48 3.02 -4.62
CA ALA A 88 8.15 2.42 -4.70
C ALA A 88 7.67 2.14 -6.15
N VAL A 89 7.96 3.05 -7.11
CA VAL A 89 7.61 2.83 -8.53
C VAL A 89 8.32 1.62 -9.15
N GLY A 90 9.41 1.17 -8.54
CA GLY A 90 10.10 -0.06 -8.94
C GLY A 90 9.20 -1.29 -8.92
N GLN A 91 8.17 -1.31 -8.08
CA GLN A 91 7.20 -2.42 -8.05
C GLN A 91 6.55 -2.60 -9.42
N VAL A 92 5.96 -1.54 -9.96
CA VAL A 92 5.27 -1.60 -11.25
C VAL A 92 6.25 -1.78 -12.42
N PHE A 93 7.43 -1.18 -12.35
CA PHE A 93 8.44 -1.35 -13.41
C PHE A 93 8.95 -2.78 -13.52
N LEU A 94 9.05 -3.49 -12.40
CA LEU A 94 9.40 -4.92 -12.39
C LEU A 94 8.26 -5.79 -12.95
N GLU A 95 7.00 -5.47 -12.69
CA GLU A 95 5.87 -6.17 -13.30
C GLU A 95 5.77 -5.90 -14.80
N MET A 96 6.03 -4.66 -15.23
CA MET A 96 6.15 -4.33 -16.66
C MET A 96 7.27 -5.12 -17.32
N TYR A 97 8.42 -5.29 -16.64
CA TYR A 97 9.49 -6.16 -17.10
C TYR A 97 9.03 -7.61 -17.25
N GLN A 98 8.32 -8.15 -16.26
CA GLN A 98 7.78 -9.52 -16.34
C GLN A 98 6.87 -9.71 -17.56
N LYS A 99 6.04 -8.70 -17.86
CA LYS A 99 5.11 -8.73 -19.00
C LYS A 99 5.81 -8.61 -20.36
N TYR A 100 6.73 -7.67 -20.50
CA TYR A 100 7.30 -7.29 -21.80
C TYR A 100 8.69 -7.84 -22.06
N ASN A 101 9.37 -8.37 -21.05
CA ASN A 101 10.73 -8.89 -21.10
C ASN A 101 11.78 -7.90 -21.66
N ASP A 102 11.55 -6.60 -21.46
CA ASP A 102 12.50 -5.54 -21.83
C ASP A 102 13.38 -5.20 -20.63
N ARG A 103 14.66 -5.55 -20.70
CA ARG A 103 15.63 -5.35 -19.61
C ARG A 103 15.75 -3.90 -19.15
N ASN A 104 15.50 -2.92 -20.04
CA ASN A 104 15.54 -1.50 -19.66
C ASN A 104 14.54 -1.18 -18.54
N MET A 105 13.44 -1.90 -18.47
CA MET A 105 12.42 -1.70 -17.43
C MET A 105 12.91 -2.11 -16.04
N MET A 106 13.86 -3.05 -15.94
CA MET A 106 14.38 -3.57 -14.67
C MET A 106 15.72 -2.95 -14.27
N LEU A 107 16.57 -2.56 -15.22
CA LEU A 107 17.96 -2.18 -14.94
C LEU A 107 18.13 -1.08 -13.90
N PRO A 108 17.34 0.02 -13.89
CA PRO A 108 17.47 1.04 -12.87
C PRO A 108 17.11 0.53 -11.46
N THR A 109 16.09 -0.32 -11.35
CA THR A 109 15.70 -0.95 -10.07
C THR A 109 16.77 -1.92 -9.60
N LEU A 110 17.32 -2.73 -10.50
CA LEU A 110 18.45 -3.62 -10.21
C LEU A 110 19.64 -2.82 -9.67
N ALA A 111 20.07 -1.78 -10.36
CA ALA A 111 21.21 -0.97 -9.96
C ALA A 111 21.02 -0.34 -8.57
N ARG A 112 19.82 0.18 -8.27
CA ARG A 112 19.52 0.76 -6.97
C ARG A 112 19.50 -0.29 -5.85
N THR A 113 18.80 -1.40 -6.05
CA THR A 113 18.71 -2.44 -5.02
C THR A 113 20.08 -3.06 -4.74
N GLU A 114 20.91 -3.28 -5.76
CA GLU A 114 22.30 -3.71 -5.62
C GLU A 114 23.13 -2.72 -4.79
N PHE A 115 23.02 -1.43 -5.10
CA PHE A 115 23.73 -0.41 -4.35
C PHE A 115 23.34 -0.42 -2.88
N VAL A 116 22.04 -0.42 -2.57
CA VAL A 116 21.55 -0.37 -1.19
C VAL A 116 21.92 -1.61 -0.41
N ILE A 117 21.86 -2.80 -1.00
CA ILE A 117 22.27 -4.06 -0.35
C ILE A 117 23.76 -4.07 -0.03
N ASN A 118 24.60 -3.61 -0.96
CA ASN A 118 26.06 -3.59 -0.79
C ASN A 118 26.55 -2.47 0.12
N HIS A 119 25.75 -1.41 0.30
CA HIS A 119 26.08 -0.26 1.14
C HIS A 119 24.90 0.07 2.09
N PRO A 120 24.54 -0.86 3.00
CA PRO A 120 23.37 -0.66 3.84
C PRO A 120 23.56 0.55 4.77
N SER A 121 22.49 1.32 4.95
CA SER A 121 22.51 2.45 5.86
C SER A 121 22.74 2.00 7.31
N ALA A 122 23.55 2.75 8.03
CA ALA A 122 23.78 2.60 9.48
C ALA A 122 22.85 3.47 10.34
N SER A 123 21.86 4.13 9.72
CA SER A 123 20.90 4.99 10.44
C SER A 123 20.07 4.22 11.46
N THR A 124 19.55 4.93 12.46
CA THR A 124 18.55 4.40 13.39
C THR A 124 17.16 4.39 12.76
N LEU A 125 16.19 3.82 13.47
CA LEU A 125 14.78 3.88 13.10
C LEU A 125 14.02 5.07 13.73
N GLU A 126 14.76 6.00 14.35
CA GLU A 126 14.20 7.25 14.86
C GLU A 126 14.03 8.26 13.73
N LEU A 127 12.79 8.59 13.41
CA LEU A 127 12.45 9.49 12.31
C LEU A 127 12.61 10.96 12.70
N ASP A 128 13.50 11.69 12.03
CA ASP A 128 13.65 13.14 12.11
C ASP A 128 13.69 13.74 10.70
N TYR A 129 12.63 14.40 10.27
CA TYR A 129 12.55 15.02 8.94
C TYR A 129 13.60 16.12 8.69
N ARG A 130 14.25 16.63 9.71
CA ARG A 130 15.38 17.56 9.58
C ARG A 130 16.70 16.85 9.26
N ASN A 131 16.72 15.53 9.44
CA ASN A 131 17.88 14.69 9.16
C ASN A 131 17.50 13.63 8.13
N MET A 132 17.87 13.85 6.87
CA MET A 132 17.56 12.94 5.77
C MET A 132 18.09 11.52 5.98
N ALA A 133 19.18 11.35 6.73
CA ALA A 133 19.69 10.01 7.06
C ALA A 133 18.69 9.16 7.87
N SER A 134 17.79 9.78 8.63
CA SER A 134 16.72 9.07 9.36
C SER A 134 15.69 8.42 8.46
N LEU A 135 15.66 8.77 7.17
CA LEU A 135 14.77 8.22 6.15
C LEU A 135 15.45 7.12 5.30
N GLU A 136 16.71 6.79 5.56
CA GLU A 136 17.44 5.79 4.80
C GLU A 136 17.07 4.34 5.19
N ARG A 137 16.52 4.15 6.38
CA ARG A 137 15.93 2.88 6.79
C ARG A 137 14.41 3.04 6.88
N TRP A 138 13.68 1.95 6.97
CA TRP A 138 12.21 1.96 6.97
C TRP A 138 11.67 2.35 8.35
N SER A 139 11.86 3.63 8.70
CA SER A 139 11.56 4.20 10.04
C SER A 139 10.11 4.63 10.25
N TRP A 140 9.23 4.37 9.27
CA TRP A 140 7.80 4.61 9.33
C TRP A 140 7.03 3.46 8.70
N CYS A 141 5.80 3.20 9.16
CA CYS A 141 5.05 2.01 8.76
C CYS A 141 4.70 1.98 7.26
N ASP A 142 4.49 3.13 6.62
CA ASP A 142 4.16 3.24 5.19
C ASP A 142 5.30 2.67 4.31
N ALA A 143 6.54 2.78 4.79
CA ALA A 143 7.70 2.22 4.10
C ALA A 143 7.57 0.72 3.83
N LEU A 144 6.77 0.00 4.63
CA LEU A 144 6.52 -1.43 4.49
C LEU A 144 5.64 -1.79 3.26
N PHE A 145 4.97 -0.80 2.67
CA PHE A 145 4.36 -0.94 1.35
C PHE A 145 5.33 -0.55 0.23
N MET A 146 6.12 0.49 0.46
CA MET A 146 6.89 1.16 -0.59
C MET A 146 8.07 0.32 -1.08
N ALA A 147 8.92 -0.14 -0.15
CA ALA A 147 10.20 -0.77 -0.49
C ALA A 147 10.18 -2.31 -0.47
N PRO A 148 9.66 -3.01 0.56
CA PRO A 148 9.79 -4.46 0.66
C PRO A 148 9.32 -5.24 -0.56
N PRO A 149 8.16 -4.91 -1.19
CA PRO A 149 7.72 -5.65 -2.37
C PRO A 149 8.69 -5.57 -3.55
N VAL A 150 9.45 -4.47 -3.69
CA VAL A 150 10.49 -4.36 -4.73
C VAL A 150 11.56 -5.43 -4.54
N TYR A 151 12.03 -5.62 -3.31
CA TYR A 151 13.05 -6.63 -3.00
C TYR A 151 12.50 -8.05 -3.15
N ALA A 152 11.24 -8.29 -2.79
CA ALA A 152 10.57 -9.57 -3.03
C ALA A 152 10.50 -9.89 -4.54
N LYS A 153 10.09 -8.92 -5.36
CA LYS A 153 10.05 -9.06 -6.83
C LYS A 153 11.45 -9.25 -7.41
N MET A 154 12.47 -8.53 -6.91
CA MET A 154 13.86 -8.73 -7.34
C MET A 154 14.38 -10.14 -7.01
N TYR A 155 14.06 -10.68 -5.83
CA TYR A 155 14.37 -12.07 -5.49
C TYR A 155 13.74 -13.05 -6.51
N MET A 156 12.47 -12.86 -6.82
CA MET A 156 11.77 -13.76 -7.78
C MET A 156 12.33 -13.68 -9.19
N LEU A 157 12.75 -12.49 -9.63
CA LEU A 157 13.28 -12.27 -10.98
C LEU A 157 14.73 -12.76 -11.16
N THR A 158 15.52 -12.69 -10.09
CA THR A 158 16.95 -13.00 -10.13
C THR A 158 17.31 -14.35 -9.51
N ASN A 159 16.42 -14.89 -8.68
CA ASN A 159 16.67 -16.06 -7.81
C ASN A 159 17.88 -15.86 -6.86
N ASP A 160 18.22 -14.59 -6.54
CA ASP A 160 19.33 -14.26 -5.65
C ASP A 160 18.81 -13.96 -4.25
N TRP A 161 19.21 -14.77 -3.28
CA TRP A 161 18.78 -14.72 -1.88
C TRP A 161 19.11 -13.40 -1.17
N LYS A 162 20.11 -12.66 -1.62
CA LYS A 162 20.49 -11.39 -0.97
C LYS A 162 19.32 -10.39 -0.90
N TYR A 163 18.42 -10.39 -1.89
CA TYR A 163 17.25 -9.48 -1.90
C TYR A 163 16.26 -9.82 -0.80
N ILE A 164 15.91 -11.11 -0.68
CA ILE A 164 14.94 -11.53 0.35
C ILE A 164 15.54 -11.43 1.77
N GLU A 165 16.84 -11.73 1.92
CA GLU A 165 17.54 -11.58 3.20
C GLU A 165 17.60 -10.11 3.64
N PHE A 166 17.93 -9.20 2.73
CA PHE A 166 17.91 -7.76 3.00
C PHE A 166 16.52 -7.31 3.41
N MET A 167 15.50 -7.64 2.60
CA MET A 167 14.10 -7.30 2.88
C MET A 167 13.67 -7.80 4.25
N ASN A 168 13.92 -9.07 4.53
CA ASN A 168 13.49 -9.70 5.77
C ASN A 168 14.16 -9.07 7.01
N ARG A 169 15.45 -8.74 6.92
CA ARG A 169 16.18 -8.06 7.98
C ARG A 169 15.59 -6.67 8.28
N GLU A 170 15.44 -5.84 7.25
CA GLU A 170 14.92 -4.47 7.44
C GLU A 170 13.45 -4.46 7.82
N TYR A 171 12.63 -5.36 7.23
CA TYR A 171 11.22 -5.48 7.59
C TYR A 171 11.04 -5.85 9.07
N LYS A 172 11.78 -6.86 9.54
CA LYS A 172 11.70 -7.28 10.94
C LYS A 172 12.20 -6.20 11.90
N ALA A 173 13.23 -5.46 11.53
CA ALA A 173 13.69 -4.32 12.34
C ALA A 173 12.59 -3.27 12.50
N THR A 174 11.88 -2.92 11.44
CA THR A 174 10.73 -2.00 11.49
C THR A 174 9.56 -2.60 12.27
N TYR A 175 9.25 -3.88 12.07
CA TYR A 175 8.23 -4.60 12.83
C TYR A 175 8.53 -4.57 14.33
N ASP A 176 9.73 -4.95 14.74
CA ASP A 176 10.11 -4.97 16.16
C ASP A 176 10.08 -3.57 16.80
N TYR A 177 10.28 -2.54 16.01
CA TYR A 177 10.30 -1.14 16.48
C TYR A 177 8.92 -0.50 16.53
N LEU A 178 8.04 -0.75 15.54
CA LEU A 178 6.77 -0.02 15.37
C LEU A 178 5.51 -0.83 15.70
N PHE A 179 5.59 -2.16 15.76
CA PHE A 179 4.42 -2.97 16.03
C PHE A 179 4.11 -3.04 17.51
N ASP A 180 2.94 -2.54 17.90
CA ASP A 180 2.43 -2.66 19.26
C ASP A 180 1.78 -4.03 19.45
N LYS A 181 2.42 -4.89 20.24
CA LYS A 181 1.96 -6.27 20.45
C LYS A 181 0.68 -6.38 21.29
N GLU A 182 0.35 -5.36 22.08
CA GLU A 182 -0.87 -5.32 22.88
C GLU A 182 -2.09 -4.96 22.02
N GLU A 183 -1.92 -3.94 21.14
CA GLU A 183 -2.98 -3.49 20.26
C GLU A 183 -2.99 -4.22 18.91
N GLU A 184 -1.94 -4.98 18.57
CA GLU A 184 -1.75 -5.66 17.28
C GLU A 184 -1.84 -4.70 16.08
N LEU A 185 -1.31 -3.47 16.25
CA LEU A 185 -1.32 -2.39 15.28
C LEU A 185 0.06 -1.75 15.16
N PHE A 186 0.34 -1.12 14.01
CA PHE A 186 1.56 -0.36 13.79
C PHE A 186 1.37 1.11 14.18
N TYR A 187 2.29 1.65 15.00
CA TYR A 187 2.50 3.08 15.05
C TYR A 187 3.00 3.58 13.69
N ARG A 188 2.67 4.81 13.32
CA ARG A 188 3.23 5.41 12.12
C ARG A 188 4.75 5.50 12.19
N ASP A 189 5.26 6.05 13.27
CA ASP A 189 6.69 6.15 13.62
C ASP A 189 6.84 6.39 15.13
N HIS A 190 8.10 6.41 15.61
CA HIS A 190 8.42 6.50 17.04
C HIS A 190 7.86 7.74 17.76
N ARG A 191 7.56 8.83 17.04
CA ARG A 191 7.03 10.07 17.63
C ARG A 191 5.64 9.88 18.22
N TYR A 192 4.94 8.80 17.83
CA TYR A 192 3.60 8.46 18.31
C TYR A 192 3.59 7.54 19.53
N PHE A 193 4.72 6.96 19.95
CA PHE A 193 4.76 5.99 21.06
C PHE A 193 4.17 6.52 22.39
N LYS A 194 4.35 7.82 22.65
CA LYS A 194 3.90 8.48 23.88
C LYS A 194 2.64 9.33 23.67
N GLN A 195 2.16 9.46 22.46
CA GLN A 195 0.97 10.25 22.16
C GLN A 195 -0.30 9.48 22.48
N LYS A 196 -1.34 10.23 22.82
CA LYS A 196 -2.66 9.69 23.11
C LYS A 196 -3.71 10.44 22.31
N GLU A 197 -4.76 9.74 21.93
CA GLU A 197 -5.98 10.31 21.37
C GLU A 197 -6.78 11.04 22.44
N ALA A 198 -7.81 11.79 22.01
CA ALA A 198 -8.69 12.53 22.91
C ALA A 198 -9.39 11.62 23.93
N ASN A 199 -9.68 10.39 23.56
CA ASN A 199 -10.26 9.37 24.44
C ASN A 199 -9.23 8.65 25.34
N GLY A 200 -7.96 9.07 25.31
CA GLY A 200 -6.86 8.52 26.12
C GLY A 200 -6.21 7.24 25.56
N LYS A 201 -6.69 6.71 24.43
CA LYS A 201 -6.09 5.53 23.79
C LYS A 201 -4.81 5.87 23.04
N LYS A 202 -4.04 4.86 22.65
CA LYS A 202 -2.85 4.98 21.80
C LYS A 202 -3.24 5.47 20.40
N VAL A 203 -2.31 6.14 19.70
CA VAL A 203 -2.55 6.70 18.36
C VAL A 203 -2.15 5.70 17.29
N PHE A 204 -3.13 5.19 16.54
CA PHE A 204 -2.90 4.31 15.39
C PHE A 204 -3.66 4.79 14.17
N TRP A 205 -2.90 5.17 13.16
CA TRP A 205 -3.41 5.73 11.94
C TRP A 205 -3.97 4.67 10.98
N GLY A 206 -5.21 4.86 10.52
CA GLY A 206 -5.92 3.91 9.66
C GLY A 206 -5.19 3.64 8.35
N ARG A 207 -4.82 4.68 7.60
CA ARG A 207 -4.08 4.53 6.34
C ARG A 207 -2.70 3.92 6.55
N GLY A 208 -2.00 4.26 7.65
CA GLY A 208 -0.70 3.66 7.97
C GLY A 208 -0.77 2.14 8.10
N ASN A 209 -1.76 1.64 8.84
CA ASN A 209 -2.00 0.20 8.95
C ASN A 209 -2.53 -0.40 7.64
N GLY A 210 -3.29 0.37 6.86
CA GLY A 210 -3.70 -0.01 5.50
C GLY A 210 -2.50 -0.21 4.57
N TRP A 211 -1.48 0.67 4.62
CA TRP A 211 -0.23 0.51 3.88
C TRP A 211 0.47 -0.80 4.23
N VAL A 212 0.59 -1.12 5.51
CA VAL A 212 1.23 -2.37 5.95
C VAL A 212 0.48 -3.58 5.42
N LEU A 213 -0.85 -3.60 5.50
CA LEU A 213 -1.67 -4.68 4.93
C LEU A 213 -1.49 -4.82 3.42
N GLY A 214 -1.52 -3.70 2.68
CA GLY A 214 -1.28 -3.70 1.23
C GLY A 214 0.10 -4.23 0.89
N GLY A 215 1.14 -3.80 1.59
CA GLY A 215 2.51 -4.30 1.41
C GLY A 215 2.65 -5.79 1.71
N LEU A 216 1.95 -6.28 2.73
CA LEU A 216 1.90 -7.72 3.03
C LEU A 216 1.22 -8.51 1.91
N CYS A 217 0.14 -7.98 1.31
CA CYS A 217 -0.48 -8.61 0.14
C CYS A 217 0.52 -8.74 -1.01
N GLU A 218 1.25 -7.67 -1.35
CA GLU A 218 2.26 -7.67 -2.41
C GLU A 218 3.37 -8.68 -2.16
N ILE A 219 3.88 -8.76 -0.92
CA ILE A 219 4.90 -9.73 -0.52
C ILE A 219 4.36 -11.15 -0.64
N LEU A 220 3.15 -11.40 -0.13
CA LEU A 220 2.54 -12.73 -0.12
C LEU A 220 2.12 -13.21 -1.52
N GLN A 221 1.74 -12.31 -2.42
CA GLN A 221 1.51 -12.63 -3.83
C GLN A 221 2.81 -13.01 -4.55
N THR A 222 3.89 -12.33 -4.20
CA THR A 222 5.19 -12.49 -4.85
C THR A 222 5.93 -13.74 -4.36
N LEU A 223 5.98 -13.99 -3.05
CA LEU A 223 6.78 -15.08 -2.48
C LEU A 223 6.13 -16.46 -2.70
N PRO A 224 6.89 -17.48 -3.13
CA PRO A 224 6.40 -18.85 -3.22
C PRO A 224 5.87 -19.37 -1.87
N ARG A 225 4.88 -20.24 -1.90
CA ARG A 225 4.27 -20.82 -0.69
C ARG A 225 5.27 -21.58 0.19
N ASN A 226 6.31 -22.14 -0.38
CA ASN A 226 7.37 -22.86 0.33
C ASN A 226 8.59 -22.00 0.70
N ASN A 227 8.53 -20.67 0.48
CA ASN A 227 9.62 -19.80 0.90
C ASN A 227 9.70 -19.76 2.43
N MET A 228 10.91 -19.96 2.98
CA MET A 228 11.13 -20.06 4.43
C MET A 228 10.77 -18.80 5.23
N HIS A 229 10.78 -17.63 4.60
CA HIS A 229 10.42 -16.36 5.25
C HIS A 229 8.93 -16.05 5.17
N ARG A 230 8.18 -16.74 4.31
CA ARG A 230 6.78 -16.45 4.04
C ARG A 230 5.89 -16.56 5.28
N GLN A 231 6.17 -17.53 6.17
CA GLN A 231 5.36 -17.77 7.36
C GLN A 231 5.25 -16.53 8.25
N PHE A 232 6.35 -15.80 8.46
CA PHE A 232 6.34 -14.57 9.24
C PHE A 232 5.36 -13.52 8.67
N TYR A 233 5.40 -13.30 7.37
CA TYR A 233 4.51 -12.33 6.71
C TYR A 233 3.06 -12.78 6.72
N GLN A 234 2.82 -14.08 6.60
CA GLN A 234 1.48 -14.65 6.66
C GLN A 234 0.87 -14.51 8.06
N ASP A 235 1.63 -14.83 9.11
CA ASP A 235 1.16 -14.71 10.50
C ASP A 235 0.89 -13.24 10.85
N LEU A 236 1.75 -12.33 10.43
CA LEU A 236 1.55 -10.90 10.64
C LEU A 236 0.31 -10.40 9.89
N PHE A 237 0.11 -10.82 8.63
CA PHE A 237 -1.06 -10.48 7.84
C PHE A 237 -2.35 -10.93 8.53
N ILE A 238 -2.40 -12.17 9.02
CA ILE A 238 -3.56 -12.73 9.71
C ILE A 238 -3.83 -11.97 11.01
N THR A 239 -2.80 -11.72 11.82
CA THR A 239 -2.91 -10.99 13.08
C THR A 239 -3.47 -9.60 12.88
N LEU A 240 -2.83 -8.83 11.98
CA LEU A 240 -3.23 -7.45 11.69
C LEU A 240 -4.65 -7.38 11.09
N SER A 241 -5.00 -8.28 10.17
CA SER A 241 -6.33 -8.35 9.56
C SER A 241 -7.42 -8.66 10.59
N ASN A 242 -7.19 -9.62 11.48
CA ASN A 242 -8.13 -9.97 12.55
C ASN A 242 -8.33 -8.83 13.55
N ARG A 243 -7.30 -8.02 13.79
CA ARG A 243 -7.42 -6.82 14.63
C ARG A 243 -8.19 -5.72 13.94
N ILE A 244 -7.81 -5.40 12.71
CA ILE A 244 -8.36 -4.27 11.95
C ILE A 244 -9.84 -4.47 11.63
N VAL A 245 -10.29 -5.67 11.29
CA VAL A 245 -11.70 -5.93 10.96
C VAL A 245 -12.65 -5.51 12.09
N ARG A 246 -12.21 -5.59 13.35
CA ARG A 246 -12.98 -5.20 14.53
C ARG A 246 -13.08 -3.69 14.75
N LEU A 247 -12.31 -2.91 13.99
CA LEU A 247 -12.21 -1.45 14.13
C LEU A 247 -12.98 -0.70 13.03
N GLN A 248 -13.76 -1.41 12.22
CA GLN A 248 -14.59 -0.80 11.18
C GLN A 248 -15.71 0.04 11.80
N GLY A 249 -15.85 1.28 11.33
CA GLY A 249 -16.93 2.19 11.71
C GLY A 249 -18.31 1.67 11.31
N LYS A 250 -19.35 2.17 11.98
CA LYS A 250 -20.75 1.82 11.65
C LYS A 250 -21.15 2.23 10.22
N ASP A 251 -20.51 3.24 9.69
CA ASP A 251 -20.67 3.76 8.33
C ASP A 251 -19.93 2.96 7.23
N GLY A 252 -19.06 2.02 7.65
CA GLY A 252 -18.32 1.13 6.76
C GLY A 252 -16.88 1.54 6.52
N TYR A 253 -16.48 2.73 6.96
CA TYR A 253 -15.09 3.19 6.83
C TYR A 253 -14.21 2.71 7.98
N TRP A 254 -12.91 2.63 7.74
CA TRP A 254 -11.88 2.70 8.76
C TRP A 254 -11.36 4.13 8.78
N HIS A 255 -11.62 4.82 9.88
CA HIS A 255 -11.33 6.24 10.03
C HIS A 255 -9.84 6.54 10.21
N ALA A 256 -9.48 7.83 10.17
CA ALA A 256 -8.09 8.26 10.30
C ALA A 256 -7.45 7.77 11.61
N SER A 257 -8.17 7.84 12.75
CA SER A 257 -7.78 7.16 13.98
C SER A 257 -8.54 5.85 14.15
N LEU A 258 -7.81 4.75 14.28
CA LEU A 258 -8.42 3.42 14.47
C LEU A 258 -9.03 3.22 15.85
N LEU A 259 -8.48 3.87 16.90
CA LEU A 259 -8.94 3.70 18.28
C LEU A 259 -9.78 4.87 18.80
N ASP A 260 -9.89 5.96 18.04
CA ASP A 260 -10.73 7.11 18.38
C ASP A 260 -11.47 7.66 17.14
N PRO A 261 -12.30 6.83 16.48
CA PRO A 261 -12.98 7.25 15.25
C PRO A 261 -13.97 8.40 15.51
N ASP A 262 -14.51 8.53 16.73
CA ASP A 262 -15.46 9.59 17.07
C ASP A 262 -14.84 10.98 17.04
N SER A 263 -13.55 11.11 17.32
CA SER A 263 -12.80 12.36 17.18
C SER A 263 -12.46 12.69 15.72
N TYR A 264 -12.56 11.70 14.82
CA TYR A 264 -12.24 11.81 13.38
C TYR A 264 -13.37 11.21 12.53
N PRO A 265 -14.57 11.77 12.57
CA PRO A 265 -15.77 11.16 12.00
C PRO A 265 -15.83 11.23 10.46
N SER A 266 -14.93 11.97 9.82
CA SER A 266 -14.91 12.08 8.36
C SER A 266 -14.64 10.73 7.70
N PRO A 267 -15.29 10.42 6.57
CA PRO A 267 -14.92 9.27 5.76
C PRO A 267 -13.43 9.27 5.44
N GLU A 268 -12.82 8.10 5.41
CA GLU A 268 -11.43 7.94 4.99
C GLU A 268 -11.32 6.79 3.99
N THR A 269 -11.24 7.13 2.70
CA THR A 269 -11.32 6.15 1.61
C THR A 269 -10.01 5.45 1.34
N SER A 270 -8.86 6.06 1.63
CA SER A 270 -7.56 5.42 1.39
C SER A 270 -7.32 4.24 2.34
N ALA A 271 -7.52 4.40 3.65
CA ALA A 271 -7.47 3.31 4.61
C ALA A 271 -8.48 2.21 4.25
N THR A 272 -9.73 2.62 3.99
CA THR A 272 -10.81 1.69 3.66
C THR A 272 -10.50 0.90 2.41
N GLY A 273 -9.95 1.53 1.36
CA GLY A 273 -9.54 0.86 0.13
C GLY A 273 -8.50 -0.22 0.35
N PHE A 274 -7.41 0.10 1.05
CA PHE A 274 -6.37 -0.88 1.38
C PHE A 274 -6.88 -2.03 2.23
N ILE A 275 -7.70 -1.73 3.23
CA ILE A 275 -8.20 -2.75 4.15
C ILE A 275 -9.19 -3.67 3.43
N VAL A 276 -10.13 -3.14 2.64
CA VAL A 276 -11.06 -3.95 1.83
C VAL A 276 -10.29 -4.85 0.86
N TYR A 277 -9.29 -4.30 0.17
CA TYR A 277 -8.41 -5.07 -0.73
C TYR A 277 -7.72 -6.22 0.02
N ALA A 278 -7.08 -5.91 1.15
CA ALA A 278 -6.34 -6.90 1.92
C ALA A 278 -7.24 -8.00 2.49
N LEU A 279 -8.38 -7.65 3.05
CA LEU A 279 -9.33 -8.64 3.58
C LEU A 279 -9.88 -9.54 2.46
N ALA A 280 -10.21 -8.95 1.29
CA ALA A 280 -10.65 -9.72 0.13
C ALA A 280 -9.56 -10.66 -0.39
N TYR A 281 -8.32 -10.18 -0.48
CA TYR A 281 -7.15 -11.01 -0.80
C TYR A 281 -7.01 -12.19 0.18
N GLY A 282 -7.03 -11.91 1.49
CA GLY A 282 -6.90 -12.94 2.51
C GLY A 282 -7.99 -14.03 2.45
N VAL A 283 -9.23 -13.64 2.14
CA VAL A 283 -10.33 -14.59 1.93
C VAL A 283 -10.10 -15.42 0.66
N ASN A 284 -9.69 -14.80 -0.43
CA ASN A 284 -9.47 -15.48 -1.72
C ASN A 284 -8.32 -16.49 -1.63
N GLU A 285 -7.26 -16.16 -0.87
CA GLU A 285 -6.10 -17.03 -0.66
C GLU A 285 -6.31 -18.09 0.44
N GLY A 286 -7.47 -18.07 1.12
CA GLY A 286 -7.78 -18.98 2.22
C GLY A 286 -6.98 -18.69 3.50
N LEU A 287 -6.42 -17.49 3.63
CA LEU A 287 -5.68 -17.05 4.82
C LEU A 287 -6.61 -16.54 5.93
N LEU A 288 -7.78 -16.03 5.56
CA LEU A 288 -8.77 -15.48 6.46
C LEU A 288 -10.10 -16.22 6.32
N ASP A 289 -10.83 -16.35 7.44
CA ASP A 289 -12.16 -16.96 7.45
C ASP A 289 -13.15 -16.09 6.68
N LYS A 290 -13.74 -16.67 5.63
CA LYS A 290 -14.69 -15.98 4.76
C LYS A 290 -15.92 -15.48 5.52
N THR A 291 -16.46 -16.28 6.42
CA THR A 291 -17.68 -15.95 7.15
C THR A 291 -17.47 -14.75 8.08
N ALA A 292 -16.29 -14.68 8.70
CA ALA A 292 -15.92 -13.58 9.59
C ALA A 292 -15.63 -12.27 8.82
N MET A 293 -15.03 -12.35 7.63
CA MET A 293 -14.51 -11.16 6.92
C MET A 293 -15.50 -10.56 5.93
N MET A 294 -16.34 -11.38 5.26
CA MET A 294 -17.24 -10.90 4.20
C MET A 294 -18.17 -9.76 4.62
N PRO A 295 -18.78 -9.75 5.82
CA PRO A 295 -19.64 -8.64 6.22
C PRO A 295 -18.90 -7.28 6.24
N ALA A 296 -17.65 -7.27 6.69
CA ALA A 296 -16.82 -6.08 6.72
C ALA A 296 -16.37 -5.65 5.32
N ILE A 297 -16.00 -6.61 4.47
CA ILE A 297 -15.63 -6.35 3.07
C ILE A 297 -16.80 -5.72 2.31
N GLU A 298 -18.00 -6.31 2.42
CA GLU A 298 -19.21 -5.79 1.75
C GLU A 298 -19.56 -4.38 2.22
N LYS A 299 -19.50 -4.15 3.52
CA LYS A 299 -19.81 -2.86 4.13
C LYS A 299 -18.79 -1.79 3.71
N GLY A 300 -17.50 -2.11 3.73
CA GLY A 300 -16.42 -1.22 3.28
C GLY A 300 -16.50 -0.92 1.79
N TRP A 301 -16.77 -1.92 0.95
CA TRP A 301 -16.99 -1.72 -0.48
C TRP A 301 -18.17 -0.77 -0.75
N LYS A 302 -19.31 -0.97 -0.09
CA LYS A 302 -20.46 -0.07 -0.21
C LYS A 302 -20.14 1.36 0.19
N ALA A 303 -19.30 1.55 1.23
CA ALA A 303 -18.83 2.86 1.65
C ALA A 303 -17.93 3.51 0.58
N LEU A 304 -16.99 2.75 -0.01
CA LEU A 304 -16.15 3.23 -1.12
C LEU A 304 -16.98 3.62 -2.35
N VAL A 305 -17.96 2.80 -2.74
CA VAL A 305 -18.85 3.10 -3.87
C VAL A 305 -19.59 4.41 -3.68
N LYS A 306 -20.07 4.69 -2.46
CA LYS A 306 -20.73 5.97 -2.11
C LYS A 306 -19.81 7.17 -2.22
N ALA A 307 -18.48 6.96 -2.04
CA ALA A 307 -17.50 8.02 -2.15
C ALA A 307 -17.04 8.29 -3.59
N VAL A 308 -17.45 7.47 -4.55
CA VAL A 308 -17.18 7.71 -5.98
C VAL A 308 -18.21 8.71 -6.52
N GLU A 309 -17.73 9.86 -6.97
CA GLU A 309 -18.53 10.91 -7.59
C GLU A 309 -19.09 10.47 -8.95
N LYS A 310 -20.04 11.23 -9.49
CA LYS A 310 -20.71 10.88 -10.75
C LYS A 310 -19.76 10.77 -11.95
N ASP A 311 -18.70 11.57 -11.96
CA ASP A 311 -17.66 11.59 -12.99
C ASP A 311 -16.60 10.50 -12.83
N GLY A 312 -16.59 9.80 -11.68
CA GLY A 312 -15.63 8.73 -11.35
C GLY A 312 -14.56 9.13 -10.34
N LYS A 313 -14.50 10.37 -9.89
CA LYS A 313 -13.56 10.80 -8.85
C LYS A 313 -13.85 10.07 -7.54
N LEU A 314 -12.82 9.50 -6.91
CA LEU A 314 -12.90 8.99 -5.55
C LEU A 314 -12.63 10.14 -4.56
N GLY A 315 -13.65 10.48 -3.77
CA GLY A 315 -13.56 11.52 -2.74
C GLY A 315 -13.04 11.02 -1.40
N TYR A 316 -12.94 11.93 -0.44
CA TYR A 316 -12.61 11.67 0.97
C TYR A 316 -11.27 10.95 1.21
N VAL A 317 -10.27 11.21 0.37
CA VAL A 317 -8.89 10.83 0.66
C VAL A 317 -8.30 11.87 1.61
N CYS A 318 -7.90 11.42 2.80
CA CYS A 318 -7.31 12.29 3.80
C CYS A 318 -5.97 12.88 3.32
N LEU A 319 -5.66 14.12 3.69
CA LEU A 319 -4.41 14.78 3.31
C LEU A 319 -3.16 14.06 3.83
N LEU A 320 -2.05 14.23 3.13
CA LEU A 320 -0.81 13.46 3.18
C LEU A 320 -0.06 13.48 4.51
N TYR A 321 -0.25 14.48 5.35
CA TYR A 321 0.58 14.72 6.53
C TYR A 321 -0.18 14.66 7.84
N THR A 322 -1.38 14.19 7.79
CA THR A 322 -2.21 14.12 8.95
C THR A 322 -2.27 12.69 9.48
N SER A 323 -1.29 12.41 10.28
CA SER A 323 -1.67 11.84 11.56
C SER A 323 -2.75 12.72 12.14
N PRO A 324 -3.77 12.14 12.80
CA PRO A 324 -4.88 12.92 13.33
C PRO A 324 -4.35 14.18 14.05
N SER A 325 -4.50 15.32 13.41
CA SER A 325 -4.25 16.61 14.03
C SER A 325 -5.56 17.37 14.09
N PRO A 326 -5.96 17.87 15.26
CA PRO A 326 -7.15 18.69 15.38
C PRO A 326 -7.11 19.98 14.54
N ARG A 327 -5.98 20.26 13.88
CA ARG A 327 -5.73 21.49 13.10
C ARG A 327 -5.82 21.32 11.60
N ASP A 328 -6.13 20.12 11.11
CA ASP A 328 -6.24 19.93 9.66
C ASP A 328 -7.49 20.62 9.12
N PRO A 329 -7.33 21.56 8.18
CA PRO A 329 -8.49 22.17 7.57
C PRO A 329 -9.28 21.09 6.83
N LYS A 330 -10.58 21.06 7.09
CA LYS A 330 -11.54 20.25 6.35
C LYS A 330 -11.40 20.64 4.87
N THR A 331 -10.77 19.81 4.07
CA THR A 331 -10.80 20.00 2.63
C THR A 331 -12.10 19.45 2.10
N SER A 332 -12.95 20.37 1.70
CA SER A 332 -14.12 20.14 0.87
C SER A 332 -13.73 19.55 -0.48
#